data_055a07b7b9f4d31b0c10fae3936d0bd8
#
_entry.id   055a07b7b9f4d31b0c10fae3936d0bd8
#
_cell.length_a   1.000
_cell.length_b   1.000
_cell.length_c   1.000
_cell.angle_alpha   90.00
_cell.angle_beta   90.00
_cell.angle_gamma   90.00
#
_symmetry.space_group_name_H-M   'P 1'
#
loop_
_entity.id
_entity.type
_entity.pdbx_description
1 polymer ?
#
loop_
_entity_poly.entity_id
_entity_poly.type
_entity_poly.pdbx_seq_one_letter_code
_entity_poly.pdbx_strand_id
1 'polypeptide(L)'
;MSPLTSDEESAPVKQKRRRASGSFATSASEENEEDAWHKEAVISLRTALEKNHPVEVASLELNGLRMASDASWHQVRRATAAAFVARLDDLMEQRQTATVACGQLWGRWGPLLNRMIHGLEDQVDFLLLVQKECSIKGRGGTILLHSVQKLYDIDLIEEEAVNGWWRDERSVNSDDLVNVRKPTNAFITWLAEAESEEEDE
;
A
#
# COMPACT_ATOMS: atom_id res chain seq x y z
N MET A 1 60.34 24.59 -65.95
CA MET A 1 60.96 23.71 -64.94
C MET A 1 60.02 23.63 -63.76
N SER A 2 59.40 22.50 -63.70
CA SER A 2 58.64 22.06 -62.50
C SER A 2 59.63 21.87 -61.34
N PRO A 3 59.24 21.67 -60.07
CA PRO A 3 58.12 20.81 -59.65
C PRO A 3 57.42 21.19 -58.34
N LEU A 4 56.46 20.44 -58.14
CA LEU A 4 56.04 19.51 -57.07
C LEU A 4 55.10 20.05 -55.99
N THR A 5 53.98 19.54 -56.13
CA THR A 5 52.89 19.25 -55.25
C THR A 5 53.29 18.63 -53.90
N SER A 6 52.63 19.00 -52.86
CA SER A 6 52.36 18.08 -51.72
C SER A 6 50.94 18.34 -51.21
N ASP A 7 50.12 17.38 -51.45
CA ASP A 7 48.81 17.19 -50.85
C ASP A 7 48.99 16.87 -49.34
N GLU A 8 48.33 17.64 -48.49
CA GLU A 8 48.12 17.26 -47.10
C GLU A 8 46.63 17.00 -46.86
N GLU A 9 46.38 15.73 -46.89
CA GLU A 9 45.07 15.12 -46.64
C GLU A 9 44.70 15.27 -45.15
N SER A 10 43.75 16.17 -44.86
CA SER A 10 43.20 16.32 -43.54
C SER A 10 42.04 15.31 -43.33
N ALA A 11 42.28 14.30 -42.55
CA ALA A 11 41.29 13.34 -42.09
C ALA A 11 40.18 13.99 -41.24
N PRO A 12 38.92 13.56 -41.40
CA PRO A 12 37.81 14.13 -40.62
C PRO A 12 37.82 13.66 -39.17
N VAL A 13 37.82 14.60 -38.27
CA VAL A 13 37.65 14.39 -36.83
C VAL A 13 36.23 13.86 -36.58
N LYS A 14 36.14 12.59 -36.19
CA LYS A 14 34.88 11.98 -35.70
C LYS A 14 34.45 12.63 -34.38
N GLN A 15 33.53 13.53 -34.45
CA GLN A 15 32.78 14.02 -33.27
C GLN A 15 31.95 12.88 -32.67
N LYS A 16 32.41 12.36 -31.55
CA LYS A 16 31.69 11.38 -30.71
C LYS A 16 30.53 12.10 -30.06
N ARG A 17 29.34 12.01 -30.65
CA ARG A 17 28.08 12.45 -30.02
C ARG A 17 27.88 11.63 -28.73
N ARG A 18 28.09 12.29 -27.60
CA ARG A 18 27.64 11.78 -26.30
C ARG A 18 26.11 11.72 -26.36
N ARG A 19 25.55 10.50 -26.39
CA ARG A 19 24.16 10.26 -26.03
C ARG A 19 24.04 10.55 -24.55
N ALA A 20 23.52 11.72 -24.18
CA ALA A 20 23.06 11.99 -22.84
C ALA A 20 21.84 11.09 -22.59
N SER A 21 21.89 10.34 -21.51
CA SER A 21 20.90 9.40 -21.04
C SER A 21 19.55 10.05 -20.80
N GLY A 22 18.54 9.63 -21.55
CA GLY A 22 17.14 9.99 -21.34
C GLY A 22 16.47 9.26 -20.18
N SER A 23 17.22 8.85 -19.14
CA SER A 23 16.70 8.04 -18.03
C SER A 23 16.15 8.87 -16.86
N PHE A 24 16.53 10.16 -16.76
CA PHE A 24 16.13 10.98 -15.61
C PHE A 24 14.78 11.70 -15.79
N ALA A 25 14.35 11.92 -17.01
CA ALA A 25 13.07 12.59 -17.28
C ALA A 25 11.87 11.62 -17.24
N THR A 26 12.08 10.32 -17.48
CA THR A 26 11.03 9.30 -17.45
C THR A 26 10.61 8.96 -16.01
N SER A 27 11.55 8.83 -15.07
CA SER A 27 11.23 8.51 -13.67
C SER A 27 10.44 9.61 -12.97
N ALA A 28 10.77 10.88 -13.21
CA ALA A 28 10.06 12.01 -12.60
C ALA A 28 8.64 12.20 -13.15
N SER A 29 8.36 11.80 -14.39
CA SER A 29 7.00 11.80 -14.95
C SER A 29 6.16 10.65 -14.42
N GLU A 30 6.73 9.47 -14.30
CA GLU A 30 6.07 8.27 -13.76
C GLU A 30 5.72 8.44 -12.28
N GLU A 31 6.63 8.97 -11.44
CA GLU A 31 6.36 9.29 -10.04
C GLU A 31 5.22 10.32 -9.90
N ASN A 32 5.17 11.34 -10.76
CA ASN A 32 4.11 12.35 -10.72
C ASN A 32 2.74 11.78 -11.16
N GLU A 33 2.72 10.87 -12.11
CA GLU A 33 1.51 10.17 -12.57
C GLU A 33 1.00 9.18 -11.51
N GLU A 34 1.89 8.43 -10.86
CA GLU A 34 1.57 7.54 -9.76
C GLU A 34 0.97 8.31 -8.56
N ASP A 35 1.57 9.42 -8.19
CA ASP A 35 1.06 10.29 -7.11
C ASP A 35 -0.30 10.90 -7.44
N ALA A 36 -0.54 11.29 -8.69
CA ALA A 36 -1.81 11.82 -9.15
C ALA A 36 -2.90 10.75 -9.09
N TRP A 37 -2.62 9.55 -9.62
CA TRP A 37 -3.52 8.40 -9.54
C TRP A 37 -3.86 8.04 -8.08
N HIS A 38 -2.84 7.95 -7.23
CA HIS A 38 -3.03 7.62 -5.81
C HIS A 38 -3.98 8.61 -5.13
N LYS A 39 -3.80 9.90 -5.34
CA LYS A 39 -4.68 10.95 -4.79
C LYS A 39 -6.11 10.79 -5.28
N GLU A 40 -6.31 10.55 -6.58
CA GLU A 40 -7.64 10.36 -7.17
C GLU A 40 -8.33 9.12 -6.60
N ALA A 41 -7.62 7.99 -6.53
CA ALA A 41 -8.15 6.76 -5.96
C ALA A 41 -8.53 6.91 -4.47
N VAL A 42 -7.71 7.59 -3.66
CA VAL A 42 -8.01 7.88 -2.25
C VAL A 42 -9.24 8.77 -2.13
N ILE A 43 -9.39 9.82 -2.95
CA ILE A 43 -10.55 10.71 -2.94
C ILE A 43 -11.83 9.95 -3.31
N SER A 44 -11.80 9.13 -4.38
CA SER A 44 -12.93 8.31 -4.80
C SER A 44 -13.36 7.35 -3.70
N LEU A 45 -12.42 6.60 -3.11
CA LEU A 45 -12.70 5.68 -2.01
C LEU A 45 -13.23 6.40 -0.77
N ARG A 46 -12.63 7.51 -0.34
CA ARG A 46 -13.14 8.29 0.79
C ARG A 46 -14.56 8.77 0.56
N THR A 47 -14.86 9.26 -0.64
CA THR A 47 -16.21 9.68 -1.01
C THR A 47 -17.19 8.52 -0.92
N ALA A 48 -16.82 7.34 -1.40
CA ALA A 48 -17.65 6.14 -1.31
C ALA A 48 -17.89 5.71 0.14
N LEU A 49 -16.85 5.77 0.98
CA LEU A 49 -16.93 5.46 2.41
C LEU A 49 -17.82 6.44 3.18
N GLU A 50 -17.68 7.74 2.93
CA GLU A 50 -18.43 8.81 3.61
C GLU A 50 -19.90 8.81 3.20
N LYS A 51 -20.18 8.65 1.90
CA LYS A 51 -21.55 8.62 1.36
C LYS A 51 -22.20 7.25 1.43
N ASN A 52 -21.50 6.26 1.98
CA ASN A 52 -21.99 4.90 2.14
C ASN A 52 -22.46 4.26 0.82
N HIS A 53 -21.68 4.48 -0.27
CA HIS A 53 -21.97 3.90 -1.57
C HIS A 53 -22.06 2.37 -1.52
N PRO A 54 -22.78 1.72 -2.46
CA PRO A 54 -22.70 0.28 -2.63
C PRO A 54 -21.26 -0.16 -2.94
N VAL A 55 -20.83 -1.25 -2.31
CA VAL A 55 -19.45 -1.77 -2.46
C VAL A 55 -19.15 -2.09 -3.92
N GLU A 56 -20.13 -2.61 -4.64
CA GLU A 56 -20.03 -2.95 -6.07
C GLU A 56 -19.73 -1.72 -6.94
N VAL A 57 -20.39 -0.59 -6.65
CA VAL A 57 -20.19 0.67 -7.38
C VAL A 57 -18.76 1.19 -7.13
N ALA A 58 -18.35 1.26 -5.88
CA ALA A 58 -16.99 1.68 -5.53
C ALA A 58 -15.92 0.75 -6.12
N SER A 59 -16.20 -0.56 -6.16
CA SER A 59 -15.32 -1.55 -6.80
C SER A 59 -15.15 -1.31 -8.30
N LEU A 60 -16.25 -0.98 -8.99
CA LEU A 60 -16.22 -0.67 -10.43
C LEU A 60 -15.46 0.63 -10.72
N GLU A 61 -15.69 1.67 -9.92
CA GLU A 61 -14.97 2.95 -10.03
C GLU A 61 -13.46 2.76 -9.83
N LEU A 62 -13.07 2.09 -8.74
CA LEU A 62 -11.67 1.84 -8.44
C LEU A 62 -10.98 0.98 -9.51
N ASN A 63 -11.66 -0.05 -10.02
CA ASN A 63 -11.12 -0.86 -11.12
C ASN A 63 -11.03 -0.06 -12.42
N GLY A 64 -11.97 0.82 -12.70
CA GLY A 64 -11.90 1.75 -13.84
C GLY A 64 -10.68 2.67 -13.75
N LEU A 65 -10.44 3.29 -12.60
CA LEU A 65 -9.25 4.11 -12.34
C LEU A 65 -7.96 3.29 -12.52
N ARG A 66 -7.92 2.06 -11.96
CA ARG A 66 -6.78 1.16 -12.08
C ARG A 66 -6.45 0.86 -13.55
N MET A 67 -7.45 0.49 -14.33
CA MET A 67 -7.26 0.14 -15.76
C MET A 67 -6.86 1.35 -16.62
N ALA A 68 -7.39 2.53 -16.32
CA ALA A 68 -7.08 3.74 -17.07
C ALA A 68 -5.62 4.19 -16.91
N SER A 69 -4.99 3.87 -15.78
CA SER A 69 -3.62 4.26 -15.44
C SER A 69 -2.65 3.08 -15.38
N ASP A 70 -3.07 1.88 -15.74
CA ASP A 70 -2.31 0.63 -15.63
C ASP A 70 -1.70 0.42 -14.22
N ALA A 71 -2.44 0.85 -13.20
CA ALA A 71 -1.97 0.77 -11.82
C ALA A 71 -1.92 -0.69 -11.32
N SER A 72 -0.86 -1.01 -10.59
CA SER A 72 -0.65 -2.33 -9.99
C SER A 72 -1.62 -2.58 -8.81
N TRP A 73 -1.82 -3.86 -8.45
CA TRP A 73 -2.61 -4.19 -7.27
C TRP A 73 -1.99 -3.67 -5.97
N HIS A 74 -0.67 -3.56 -5.88
CA HIS A 74 0.00 -2.92 -4.76
C HIS A 74 -0.42 -1.45 -4.60
N GLN A 75 -0.45 -0.69 -5.70
CA GLN A 75 -0.91 0.70 -5.69
C GLN A 75 -2.38 0.81 -5.26
N VAL A 76 -3.24 -0.12 -5.71
CA VAL A 76 -4.65 -0.19 -5.28
C VAL A 76 -4.76 -0.47 -3.79
N ARG A 77 -4.00 -1.45 -3.26
CA ARG A 77 -3.94 -1.72 -1.81
C ARG A 77 -3.45 -0.51 -1.02
N ARG A 78 -2.43 0.19 -1.52
CA ARG A 78 -1.91 1.42 -0.89
C ARG A 78 -2.97 2.52 -0.79
N ALA A 79 -3.69 2.81 -1.87
CA ALA A 79 -4.78 3.80 -1.86
C ALA A 79 -5.93 3.38 -0.93
N THR A 80 -6.25 2.09 -0.91
CA THR A 80 -7.29 1.53 -0.04
C THR A 80 -6.90 1.65 1.43
N ALA A 81 -5.69 1.26 1.81
CA ALA A 81 -5.20 1.41 3.19
C ALA A 81 -5.26 2.88 3.65
N ALA A 82 -4.81 3.83 2.81
CA ALA A 82 -4.84 5.25 3.10
C ALA A 82 -6.28 5.77 3.33
N ALA A 83 -7.22 5.44 2.42
CA ALA A 83 -8.60 5.87 2.53
C ALA A 83 -9.31 5.28 3.76
N PHE A 84 -9.08 3.99 4.05
CA PHE A 84 -9.75 3.28 5.13
C PHE A 84 -9.22 3.71 6.50
N VAL A 85 -7.91 3.81 6.68
CA VAL A 85 -7.30 4.28 7.94
C VAL A 85 -7.72 5.73 8.22
N ALA A 86 -7.75 6.60 7.21
CA ALA A 86 -8.26 7.96 7.37
C ALA A 86 -9.73 7.96 7.82
N ARG A 87 -10.58 7.11 7.22
CA ARG A 87 -11.99 7.00 7.60
C ARG A 87 -12.17 6.47 9.03
N LEU A 88 -11.36 5.49 9.45
CA LEU A 88 -11.38 4.99 10.83
C LEU A 88 -11.01 6.08 11.84
N ASP A 89 -10.00 6.88 11.54
CA ASP A 89 -9.60 8.01 12.38
C ASP A 89 -10.73 9.04 12.50
N ASP A 90 -11.40 9.40 11.39
CA ASP A 90 -12.56 10.30 11.36
C ASP A 90 -13.73 9.74 12.21
N LEU A 91 -14.03 8.43 12.13
CA LEU A 91 -15.09 7.79 12.92
C LEU A 91 -14.76 7.81 14.42
N MET A 92 -13.52 7.62 14.79
CA MET A 92 -13.07 7.70 16.18
C MET A 92 -13.08 9.15 16.70
N GLU A 93 -12.83 10.14 15.86
CA GLU A 93 -13.04 11.56 16.19
C GLU A 93 -14.49 11.87 16.48
N GLN A 94 -15.41 11.20 15.77
CA GLN A 94 -16.87 11.25 16.02
C GLN A 94 -17.32 10.41 17.23
N ARG A 95 -16.36 10.00 18.09
CA ARG A 95 -16.58 9.25 19.34
C ARG A 95 -17.01 7.79 19.16
N GLN A 96 -16.83 7.19 18.00
CA GLN A 96 -16.97 5.74 17.88
C GLN A 96 -15.77 5.04 18.54
N THR A 97 -16.02 3.87 19.15
CA THR A 97 -14.91 3.02 19.61
C THR A 97 -14.22 2.36 18.43
N ALA A 98 -12.91 2.08 18.56
CA ALA A 98 -12.13 1.42 17.51
C ALA A 98 -12.74 0.07 17.11
N THR A 99 -13.19 -0.72 18.08
CA THR A 99 -13.85 -2.02 17.85
C THR A 99 -15.07 -1.88 16.93
N VAL A 100 -15.94 -0.89 17.21
CA VAL A 100 -17.16 -0.66 16.40
C VAL A 100 -16.79 -0.11 15.03
N ALA A 101 -15.91 0.88 14.96
CA ALA A 101 -15.50 1.49 13.70
C ALA A 101 -14.82 0.47 12.77
N CYS A 102 -13.85 -0.28 13.28
CA CYS A 102 -13.16 -1.34 12.52
C CYS A 102 -14.13 -2.47 12.14
N GLY A 103 -14.97 -2.93 13.09
CA GLY A 103 -15.94 -3.98 12.84
C GLY A 103 -16.90 -3.65 11.69
N GLN A 104 -17.43 -2.45 11.68
CA GLN A 104 -18.37 -1.99 10.64
C GLN A 104 -17.65 -1.75 9.30
N LEU A 105 -16.52 -1.07 9.32
CA LEU A 105 -15.83 -0.70 8.09
C LEU A 105 -15.27 -1.94 7.37
N TRP A 106 -14.39 -2.70 8.03
CA TRP A 106 -13.77 -3.86 7.42
C TRP A 106 -14.78 -4.95 7.06
N GLY A 107 -15.77 -5.21 7.94
CA GLY A 107 -16.82 -6.21 7.69
C GLY A 107 -17.65 -5.87 6.45
N ARG A 108 -18.06 -4.62 6.29
CA ARG A 108 -18.84 -4.18 5.13
C ARG A 108 -18.05 -4.24 3.83
N TRP A 109 -16.77 -3.83 3.87
CA TRP A 109 -15.94 -3.67 2.69
C TRP A 109 -15.07 -4.89 2.36
N GLY A 110 -15.22 -5.99 3.09
CA GLY A 110 -14.56 -7.26 2.80
C GLY A 110 -14.65 -7.69 1.34
N PRO A 111 -15.82 -7.62 0.67
CA PRO A 111 -15.94 -7.98 -0.75
C PRO A 111 -15.08 -7.13 -1.71
N LEU A 112 -14.80 -5.84 -1.38
CA LEU A 112 -13.86 -5.03 -2.13
C LEU A 112 -12.43 -5.53 -1.93
N LEU A 113 -12.06 -5.81 -0.68
CA LEU A 113 -10.70 -6.23 -0.30
C LEU A 113 -10.35 -7.59 -0.92
N ASN A 114 -11.29 -8.53 -0.96
CA ASN A 114 -11.14 -9.84 -1.62
C ASN A 114 -10.81 -9.75 -3.12
N ARG A 115 -11.03 -8.59 -3.76
CA ARG A 115 -10.68 -8.38 -5.18
C ARG A 115 -9.24 -7.95 -5.39
N MET A 116 -8.52 -7.58 -4.34
CA MET A 116 -7.15 -7.06 -4.41
C MET A 116 -6.15 -7.80 -3.51
N ILE A 117 -6.63 -8.74 -2.71
CA ILE A 117 -5.84 -9.55 -1.79
C ILE A 117 -6.09 -11.02 -2.17
N HIS A 118 -5.11 -11.68 -2.78
CA HIS A 118 -5.29 -12.99 -3.39
C HIS A 118 -4.41 -14.10 -2.80
N GLY A 119 -3.52 -13.77 -1.90
CA GLY A 119 -2.62 -14.75 -1.29
C GLY A 119 -1.78 -14.15 -0.19
N LEU A 120 -0.94 -14.97 0.41
CA LEU A 120 -0.16 -14.63 1.59
C LEU A 120 0.68 -13.35 1.42
N GLU A 121 1.35 -13.20 0.27
CA GLU A 121 2.17 -12.01 -0.01
C GLU A 121 1.33 -10.73 -0.07
N ASP A 122 0.15 -10.79 -0.68
CA ASP A 122 -0.78 -9.66 -0.75
C ASP A 122 -1.34 -9.29 0.62
N GLN A 123 -1.60 -10.30 1.46
CA GLN A 123 -2.08 -10.10 2.83
C GLN A 123 -1.01 -9.42 3.69
N VAL A 124 0.24 -9.89 3.64
CA VAL A 124 1.38 -9.26 4.33
C VAL A 124 1.61 -7.83 3.84
N ASP A 125 1.59 -7.62 2.51
CA ASP A 125 1.72 -6.30 1.90
C ASP A 125 0.63 -5.35 2.40
N PHE A 126 -0.62 -5.81 2.45
CA PHE A 126 -1.73 -4.99 2.92
C PHE A 126 -1.60 -4.61 4.39
N LEU A 127 -1.17 -5.53 5.27
CA LEU A 127 -0.92 -5.24 6.68
C LEU A 127 0.21 -4.21 6.87
N LEU A 128 1.29 -4.29 6.08
CA LEU A 128 2.36 -3.29 6.08
C LEU A 128 1.86 -1.91 5.67
N LEU A 129 1.00 -1.83 4.65
CA LEU A 129 0.39 -0.59 4.19
C LEU A 129 -0.54 0.01 5.25
N VAL A 130 -1.40 -0.80 5.87
CA VAL A 130 -2.27 -0.35 6.98
C VAL A 130 -1.43 0.14 8.16
N GLN A 131 -0.37 -0.58 8.54
CA GLN A 131 0.55 -0.15 9.60
C GLN A 131 1.20 1.20 9.28
N LYS A 132 1.66 1.39 8.05
CA LYS A 132 2.27 2.64 7.58
C LYS A 132 1.29 3.81 7.68
N GLU A 133 0.06 3.63 7.24
CA GLU A 133 -0.97 4.67 7.36
C GLU A 133 -1.35 4.95 8.83
N CYS A 134 -1.36 3.92 9.67
CA CYS A 134 -1.59 4.07 11.10
C CYS A 134 -0.45 4.82 11.81
N SER A 135 0.81 4.67 11.37
CA SER A 135 1.97 5.26 12.05
C SER A 135 1.96 6.79 12.07
N ILE A 136 1.25 7.41 11.14
CA ILE A 136 1.09 8.87 11.07
C ILE A 136 -0.16 9.39 11.79
N LYS A 137 -0.90 8.52 12.48
CA LYS A 137 -2.13 8.87 13.21
C LYS A 137 -1.92 8.83 14.72
N GLY A 138 -2.48 9.81 15.43
CA GLY A 138 -2.38 9.87 16.89
C GLY A 138 -2.99 8.66 17.60
N ARG A 139 -4.01 8.03 17.01
CA ARG A 139 -4.68 6.82 17.51
C ARG A 139 -4.31 5.57 16.72
N GLY A 140 -3.26 5.65 15.89
CA GLY A 140 -2.90 4.62 14.93
C GLY A 140 -2.68 3.24 15.55
N GLY A 141 -2.07 3.14 16.74
CA GLY A 141 -1.87 1.86 17.39
C GLY A 141 -3.17 1.13 17.74
N THR A 142 -4.19 1.87 18.19
CA THR A 142 -5.51 1.31 18.46
C THR A 142 -6.23 0.92 17.17
N ILE A 143 -6.14 1.76 16.12
CA ILE A 143 -6.71 1.46 14.81
C ILE A 143 -6.07 0.19 14.24
N LEU A 144 -4.74 0.08 14.29
CA LEU A 144 -4.01 -1.07 13.79
C LEU A 144 -4.41 -2.37 14.49
N LEU A 145 -4.41 -2.39 15.82
CA LEU A 145 -4.82 -3.56 16.61
C LEU A 145 -6.19 -4.07 16.17
N HIS A 146 -7.22 -3.20 16.21
CA HIS A 146 -8.59 -3.62 15.89
C HIS A 146 -8.79 -3.91 14.40
N SER A 147 -7.98 -3.30 13.52
CA SER A 147 -7.98 -3.64 12.10
C SER A 147 -7.44 -5.04 11.86
N VAL A 148 -6.27 -5.38 12.43
CA VAL A 148 -5.67 -6.72 12.30
C VAL A 148 -6.62 -7.79 12.84
N GLN A 149 -7.15 -7.59 14.05
CA GLN A 149 -8.13 -8.49 14.64
C GLN A 149 -9.35 -8.70 13.73
N LYS A 150 -9.92 -7.61 13.21
CA LYS A 150 -11.13 -7.70 12.39
C LYS A 150 -10.88 -8.32 11.02
N LEU A 151 -9.75 -8.02 10.40
CA LEU A 151 -9.37 -8.61 9.12
C LEU A 151 -9.14 -10.13 9.25
N TYR A 152 -8.59 -10.58 10.39
CA TYR A 152 -8.47 -11.98 10.76
C TYR A 152 -9.86 -12.62 11.01
N ASP A 153 -10.72 -12.00 11.83
CA ASP A 153 -12.06 -12.48 12.13
C ASP A 153 -12.97 -12.73 10.92
N ILE A 154 -12.76 -12.01 9.83
CA ILE A 154 -13.55 -12.13 8.59
C ILE A 154 -12.86 -12.98 7.52
N ASP A 155 -11.84 -13.73 7.90
CA ASP A 155 -11.06 -14.62 7.03
C ASP A 155 -10.44 -13.91 5.80
N LEU A 156 -10.17 -12.60 5.91
CA LEU A 156 -9.50 -11.84 4.85
C LEU A 156 -7.98 -11.94 4.96
N ILE A 157 -7.49 -12.04 6.17
CA ILE A 157 -6.08 -12.21 6.52
C ILE A 157 -5.92 -13.47 7.35
N GLU A 158 -5.10 -14.38 6.86
CA GLU A 158 -4.79 -15.65 7.51
C GLU A 158 -3.76 -15.44 8.64
N GLU A 159 -3.73 -16.38 9.58
CA GLU A 159 -2.78 -16.35 10.69
C GLU A 159 -1.33 -16.30 10.21
N GLU A 160 -1.00 -17.09 9.20
CA GLU A 160 0.33 -17.12 8.60
C GLU A 160 0.75 -15.73 8.07
N ALA A 161 -0.21 -14.97 7.52
CA ALA A 161 0.04 -13.60 7.07
C ALA A 161 0.27 -12.63 8.24
N VAL A 162 -0.49 -12.77 9.33
CA VAL A 162 -0.29 -11.97 10.55
C VAL A 162 1.09 -12.24 11.12
N ASN A 163 1.49 -13.51 11.23
CA ASN A 163 2.81 -13.93 11.69
C ASN A 163 3.92 -13.48 10.73
N GLY A 164 3.69 -13.57 9.41
CA GLY A 164 4.61 -13.07 8.38
C GLY A 164 4.84 -11.57 8.48
N TRP A 165 3.78 -10.79 8.56
CA TRP A 165 3.84 -9.33 8.77
C TRP A 165 4.58 -8.97 10.07
N TRP A 166 4.30 -9.68 11.16
CA TRP A 166 4.92 -9.40 12.46
C TRP A 166 6.44 -9.60 12.45
N ARG A 167 6.93 -10.58 11.69
CA ARG A 167 8.36 -10.91 11.54
C ARG A 167 9.04 -10.15 10.40
N ASP A 168 8.29 -9.46 9.55
CA ASP A 168 8.83 -8.73 8.40
C ASP A 168 9.66 -7.52 8.85
N GLU A 169 10.87 -7.39 8.33
CA GLU A 169 11.80 -6.28 8.66
C GLU A 169 11.21 -4.91 8.31
N ARG A 170 10.36 -4.84 7.28
CA ARG A 170 9.66 -3.61 6.87
C ARG A 170 8.72 -3.10 7.94
N SER A 171 8.20 -3.97 8.80
CA SER A 171 7.29 -3.61 9.90
C SER A 171 7.99 -2.94 11.07
N VAL A 172 9.32 -2.91 11.11
CA VAL A 172 10.15 -2.35 12.19
C VAL A 172 11.25 -1.41 11.70
N ASN A 173 11.22 -0.99 10.44
CA ASN A 173 12.29 -0.19 9.85
C ASN A 173 12.31 1.28 10.31
N SER A 174 11.38 1.71 11.17
CA SER A 174 11.37 3.03 11.82
C SER A 174 10.74 2.96 13.22
N ASP A 175 11.10 3.91 14.08
CA ASP A 175 10.54 4.04 15.44
C ASP A 175 9.02 4.20 15.42
N ASP A 176 8.46 4.93 14.45
CA ASP A 176 7.02 5.14 14.33
C ASP A 176 6.30 3.81 14.02
N LEU A 177 6.87 2.99 13.13
CA LEU A 177 6.32 1.67 12.82
C LEU A 177 6.43 0.70 14.00
N VAL A 178 7.54 0.73 14.73
CA VAL A 178 7.69 -0.04 15.98
C VAL A 178 6.66 0.40 17.02
N ASN A 179 6.48 1.70 17.19
CA ASN A 179 5.57 2.23 18.21
C ASN A 179 4.10 1.93 17.91
N VAL A 180 3.67 2.09 16.65
CA VAL A 180 2.27 1.90 16.25
C VAL A 180 1.81 0.45 16.39
N ARG A 181 2.71 -0.53 16.21
CA ARG A 181 2.36 -1.95 16.31
C ARG A 181 2.38 -2.51 17.75
N LYS A 182 2.95 -1.79 18.74
CA LYS A 182 3.04 -2.27 20.14
C LYS A 182 1.70 -2.78 20.71
N PRO A 183 0.56 -2.10 20.53
CA PRO A 183 -0.71 -2.59 21.05
C PRO A 183 -1.13 -3.94 20.46
N THR A 184 -0.70 -4.27 19.25
CA THR A 184 -1.05 -5.53 18.56
C THR A 184 -0.30 -6.73 19.17
N ASN A 185 0.77 -6.52 19.97
CA ASN A 185 1.54 -7.60 20.55
C ASN A 185 0.70 -8.59 21.36
N ALA A 186 -0.31 -8.12 22.09
CA ALA A 186 -1.19 -8.99 22.87
C ALA A 186 -1.98 -9.97 21.98
N PHE A 187 -2.40 -9.50 20.80
CA PHE A 187 -3.09 -10.34 19.83
C PHE A 187 -2.14 -11.38 19.20
N ILE A 188 -0.91 -10.99 18.89
CA ILE A 188 0.12 -11.92 18.39
C ILE A 188 0.41 -13.03 19.42
N THR A 189 0.54 -12.66 20.70
CA THR A 189 0.76 -13.64 21.78
C THR A 189 -0.42 -14.61 21.89
N TRP A 190 -1.65 -14.10 21.80
CA TRP A 190 -2.85 -14.93 21.83
C TRP A 190 -2.91 -15.92 20.67
N LEU A 191 -2.57 -15.50 19.44
CA LEU A 191 -2.49 -16.40 18.28
C LEU A 191 -1.48 -17.55 18.53
N ALA A 192 -0.29 -17.23 18.99
CA ALA A 192 0.75 -18.23 19.25
C ALA A 192 0.38 -19.23 20.37
N GLU A 193 -0.41 -18.80 21.36
CA GLU A 193 -0.92 -19.67 22.41
C GLU A 193 -2.02 -20.60 21.89
N ALA A 194 -2.91 -20.12 21.02
CA ALA A 194 -3.98 -20.90 20.41
C ALA A 194 -3.42 -22.04 19.51
N GLU A 195 -2.39 -21.74 18.69
CA GLU A 195 -1.70 -22.79 17.89
C GLU A 195 -1.13 -23.92 18.77
N SER A 196 -0.55 -23.59 19.92
CA SER A 196 0.08 -24.59 20.78
C SER A 196 -0.93 -25.53 21.44
N GLU A 197 -2.17 -25.09 21.68
CA GLU A 197 -3.23 -25.92 22.27
C GLU A 197 -3.83 -26.91 21.24
N GLU A 198 -3.85 -26.55 19.94
CA GLU A 198 -4.35 -27.43 18.87
C GLU A 198 -3.35 -28.54 18.50
N GLU A 199 -2.04 -28.34 18.69
CA GLU A 199 -1.02 -29.36 18.43
C GLU A 199 -0.96 -30.44 19.52
N ASP A 200 -1.51 -30.20 20.71
CA ASP A 200 -1.47 -31.11 21.86
C ASP A 200 -2.73 -32.01 21.97
N GLU A 201 -3.74 -31.89 21.06
CA GLU A 201 -4.92 -32.75 20.97
C GLU A 201 -4.78 -33.83 19.86
#